data_21faaacd52edff39b7dbfe834b9896d6
#
_entry.id   21faaacd52edff39b7dbfe834b9896d6
#
_cell.length_a   1.000
_cell.length_b   1.000
_cell.length_c   1.000
_cell.angle_alpha   90.00
_cell.angle_beta   90.00
_cell.angle_gamma   90.00
#
_symmetry.space_group_name_H-M   'P 1'
#
loop_
_entity.id
_entity.type
_entity.pdbx_description
1 polymer ?
#
loop_
_entity_poly.entity_id
_entity_poly.type
_entity_poly.pdbx_seq_one_letter_code
_entity_poly.pdbx_strand_id
1 'polypeptide(L)'
;MNILSENPKCGNHYHQYINPQRKVDEGAMQVHGITDEFLEDKPLFANIVDEFLAFVGDAELVIHNAPFDVGFINHELSKLTKYPKSIAGLCSIIDTLAVARNKHPGQRNNLDALCKRYTVDNSQRDLHGALLDAEIL
;
A
#
# COMPACT_ATOMS: atom_id res chain seq x y z
N MET A 1 8.93 0.49 3.78
CA MET A 1 7.66 0.13 3.14
C MET A 1 6.75 -0.52 4.17
N ASN A 2 5.50 -0.22 4.11
CA ASN A 2 4.48 -0.79 4.96
C ASN A 2 3.49 -1.53 4.06
N ILE A 3 3.18 -2.78 4.38
CA ILE A 3 2.25 -3.59 3.61
C ILE A 3 1.02 -3.85 4.46
N LEU A 4 -0.11 -3.45 3.96
CA LEU A 4 -1.40 -3.76 4.56
C LEU A 4 -2.32 -4.30 3.48
N SER A 5 -3.04 -5.35 3.82
CA SER A 5 -4.10 -5.91 2.98
C SER A 5 -5.25 -6.37 3.85
N GLU A 6 -6.45 -6.08 3.41
CA GLU A 6 -7.68 -6.50 4.05
C GLU A 6 -8.50 -7.36 3.09
N ASN A 7 -9.14 -8.38 3.64
CA ASN A 7 -10.18 -9.09 2.93
C ASN A 7 -11.52 -8.79 3.63
N PRO A 8 -12.33 -7.88 3.08
CA PRO A 8 -13.56 -7.46 3.73
C PRO A 8 -14.60 -8.56 3.90
N LYS A 9 -14.48 -9.66 3.13
CA LYS A 9 -15.42 -10.80 3.23
C LYS A 9 -15.14 -11.71 4.41
N CYS A 10 -13.90 -11.76 4.91
CA CYS A 10 -13.51 -12.65 6.01
C CYS A 10 -12.86 -11.95 7.19
N GLY A 11 -12.74 -10.62 7.17
CA GLY A 11 -12.17 -9.84 8.28
C GLY A 11 -10.69 -10.10 8.57
N ASN A 12 -9.97 -10.71 7.63
CA ASN A 12 -8.55 -10.99 7.79
C ASN A 12 -7.73 -9.76 7.45
N HIS A 13 -6.70 -9.51 8.27
CA HIS A 13 -5.76 -8.43 8.08
C HIS A 13 -4.34 -8.97 7.92
N TYR A 14 -3.56 -8.32 7.06
CA TYR A 14 -2.12 -8.51 6.99
C TYR A 14 -1.46 -7.14 7.08
N HIS A 15 -0.68 -6.94 8.12
CA HIS A 15 0.04 -5.69 8.35
C HIS A 15 1.49 -6.00 8.73
N GLN A 16 2.44 -5.53 7.93
CA GLN A 16 3.86 -5.79 8.14
C GLN A 16 4.70 -4.56 7.77
N TYR A 17 5.50 -4.10 8.72
CA TYR A 17 6.58 -3.17 8.43
C TYR A 17 7.78 -3.93 7.88
N ILE A 18 8.47 -3.32 6.93
CA ILE A 18 9.60 -3.94 6.22
C ILE A 18 10.80 -3.02 6.30
N ASN A 19 11.98 -3.60 6.56
CA ASN A 19 13.24 -2.89 6.44
C ASN A 19 13.58 -2.74 4.94
N PRO A 20 13.57 -1.50 4.39
CA PRO A 20 13.82 -1.29 2.97
C PRO A 20 15.30 -1.35 2.61
N GLN A 21 16.19 -1.54 3.58
CA GLN A 21 17.66 -1.51 3.43
C GLN A 21 18.18 -0.21 2.79
N ARG A 22 17.47 0.88 3.00
CA ARG A 22 17.83 2.23 2.57
C ARG A 22 17.23 3.25 3.52
N LYS A 23 17.75 4.47 3.49
CA LYS A 23 17.17 5.56 4.27
C LYS A 23 15.77 5.91 3.76
N VAL A 24 14.88 6.18 4.70
CA VAL A 24 13.55 6.70 4.40
C VAL A 24 13.71 8.16 3.93
N ASP A 25 13.00 8.51 2.87
CA ASP A 25 12.93 9.89 2.40
C ASP A 25 12.34 10.78 3.51
N GLU A 26 13.00 11.95 3.75
CA GLU A 26 12.57 12.85 4.82
C GLU A 26 11.15 13.37 4.61
N GLY A 27 10.78 13.67 3.36
CA GLY A 27 9.42 14.06 3.02
C GLY A 27 8.40 12.98 3.30
N ALA A 28 8.72 11.72 2.99
CA ALA A 28 7.89 10.57 3.31
C ALA A 28 7.76 10.37 4.83
N MET A 29 8.86 10.52 5.58
CA MET A 29 8.86 10.43 7.04
C MET A 29 7.94 11.47 7.69
N GLN A 30 7.88 12.69 7.16
CA GLN A 30 6.95 13.72 7.62
C GLN A 30 5.49 13.36 7.39
N VAL A 31 5.20 12.57 6.36
CA VAL A 31 3.84 12.14 6.01
C VAL A 31 3.37 10.98 6.88
N HIS A 32 4.20 9.95 7.10
CA HIS A 32 3.80 8.72 7.80
C HIS A 32 4.43 8.53 9.18
N GLY A 33 5.39 9.39 9.59
CA GLY A 33 6.01 9.35 10.92
C GLY A 33 6.90 8.13 11.20
N ILE A 34 7.24 7.34 10.19
CA ILE A 34 8.07 6.12 10.33
C ILE A 34 9.53 6.50 10.13
N THR A 35 10.37 6.20 11.13
CA THR A 35 11.79 6.51 11.13
C THR A 35 12.65 5.36 10.63
N ASP A 36 13.89 5.66 10.22
CA ASP A 36 14.88 4.63 9.88
C ASP A 36 15.15 3.68 11.05
N GLU A 37 15.27 4.21 12.26
CA GLU A 37 15.49 3.43 13.48
C GLU A 37 14.34 2.47 13.75
N PHE A 38 13.11 2.89 13.51
CA PHE A 38 11.94 2.04 13.68
C PHE A 38 11.96 0.85 12.72
N LEU A 39 12.46 1.04 11.49
CA LEU A 39 12.48 0.01 10.46
C LEU A 39 13.73 -0.88 10.51
N GLU A 40 14.76 -0.49 11.25
CA GLU A 40 16.05 -1.18 11.28
C GLU A 40 15.94 -2.65 11.73
N ASP A 41 15.07 -2.92 12.69
CA ASP A 41 14.84 -4.26 13.25
C ASP A 41 13.71 -5.03 12.54
N LYS A 42 13.10 -4.46 11.50
CA LYS A 42 12.01 -5.11 10.78
C LYS A 42 12.53 -6.13 9.77
N PRO A 43 11.71 -7.15 9.43
CA PRO A 43 12.12 -8.16 8.45
C PRO A 43 12.32 -7.54 7.07
N LEU A 44 13.17 -8.19 6.27
CA LEU A 44 13.34 -7.87 4.86
C LEU A 44 12.14 -8.40 4.06
N PHE A 45 11.87 -7.79 2.92
CA PHE A 45 10.81 -8.27 2.03
C PHE A 45 11.00 -9.75 1.65
N ALA A 46 12.24 -10.17 1.41
CA ALA A 46 12.57 -11.57 1.10
C ALA A 46 12.11 -12.56 2.19
N ASN A 47 12.04 -12.12 3.44
CA ASN A 47 11.64 -12.98 4.57
C ASN A 47 10.11 -13.12 4.68
N ILE A 48 9.34 -12.18 4.11
CA ILE A 48 7.87 -12.15 4.26
C ILE A 48 7.13 -12.36 2.93
N VAL A 49 7.84 -12.46 1.82
CA VAL A 49 7.24 -12.52 0.48
C VAL A 49 6.32 -13.73 0.30
N ASP A 50 6.69 -14.89 0.81
CA ASP A 50 5.85 -16.10 0.71
C ASP A 50 4.54 -15.92 1.48
N GLU A 51 4.61 -15.38 2.69
CA GLU A 51 3.45 -15.09 3.53
C GLU A 51 2.56 -14.02 2.88
N PHE A 52 3.17 -12.96 2.38
CA PHE A 52 2.45 -11.88 1.69
C PHE A 52 1.73 -12.38 0.44
N LEU A 53 2.41 -13.13 -0.42
CA LEU A 53 1.81 -13.68 -1.63
C LEU A 53 0.74 -14.73 -1.33
N ALA A 54 0.90 -15.52 -0.28
CA ALA A 54 -0.12 -16.46 0.18
C ALA A 54 -1.38 -15.73 0.67
N PHE A 55 -1.22 -14.60 1.36
CA PHE A 55 -2.34 -13.77 1.81
C PHE A 55 -3.08 -13.11 0.62
N VAL A 56 -2.34 -12.55 -0.32
CA VAL A 56 -2.91 -11.92 -1.52
C VAL A 56 -3.61 -12.96 -2.40
N GLY A 57 -2.98 -14.12 -2.61
CA GLY A 57 -3.50 -15.16 -3.48
C GLY A 57 -3.75 -14.67 -4.90
N ASP A 58 -4.96 -14.91 -5.40
CA ASP A 58 -5.46 -14.43 -6.70
C ASP A 58 -6.45 -13.26 -6.55
N ALA A 59 -6.46 -12.60 -5.40
CA ALA A 59 -7.35 -11.51 -5.11
C ALA A 59 -7.07 -10.28 -6.01
N GLU A 60 -8.10 -9.46 -6.18
CA GLU A 60 -7.95 -8.16 -6.80
C GLU A 60 -7.45 -7.15 -5.78
N LEU A 61 -6.36 -6.44 -6.11
CA LEU A 61 -5.78 -5.41 -5.23
C LEU A 61 -6.42 -4.06 -5.53
N VAL A 62 -7.02 -3.45 -4.52
CA VAL A 62 -7.58 -2.11 -4.59
C VAL A 62 -6.61 -1.15 -3.90
N ILE A 63 -6.03 -0.22 -4.65
CA ILE A 63 -4.97 0.67 -4.18
C ILE A 63 -5.25 2.09 -4.65
N HIS A 64 -5.06 3.07 -3.77
CA HIS A 64 -5.12 4.48 -4.16
C HIS A 64 -3.74 4.94 -4.63
N ASN A 65 -3.64 5.37 -5.90
CA ASN A 65 -2.38 5.69 -6.58
C ASN A 65 -1.46 4.45 -6.73
N ALA A 66 -2.03 3.41 -7.32
CA ALA A 66 -1.40 2.10 -7.44
C ALA A 66 0.03 2.10 -8.06
N PRO A 67 0.39 2.94 -9.04
CA PRO A 67 1.75 2.93 -9.59
C PRO A 67 2.85 3.11 -8.54
N PHE A 68 2.58 3.85 -7.46
CA PHE A 68 3.53 4.06 -6.38
C PHE A 68 3.80 2.76 -5.60
N ASP A 69 2.74 2.11 -5.12
CA ASP A 69 2.86 0.88 -4.31
C ASP A 69 3.31 -0.31 -5.16
N VAL A 70 2.75 -0.45 -6.35
CA VAL A 70 3.13 -1.49 -7.31
C VAL A 70 4.59 -1.36 -7.71
N GLY A 71 5.09 -0.12 -7.89
CA GLY A 71 6.49 0.14 -8.18
C GLY A 71 7.42 -0.38 -7.08
N PHE A 72 7.07 -0.15 -5.81
CA PHE A 72 7.84 -0.68 -4.68
C PHE A 72 7.82 -2.20 -4.61
N ILE A 73 6.64 -2.81 -4.75
CA ILE A 73 6.50 -4.28 -4.71
C ILE A 73 7.30 -4.91 -5.85
N ASN A 74 7.17 -4.39 -7.07
CA ASN A 74 7.91 -4.88 -8.23
C ASN A 74 9.42 -4.74 -8.06
N HIS A 75 9.88 -3.63 -7.48
CA HIS A 75 11.29 -3.43 -7.19
C HIS A 75 11.83 -4.48 -6.22
N GLU A 76 11.09 -4.76 -5.15
CA GLU A 76 11.48 -5.81 -4.20
C GLU A 76 11.42 -7.21 -4.82
N LEU A 77 10.39 -7.52 -5.60
CA LEU A 77 10.28 -8.80 -6.32
C LEU A 77 11.42 -8.99 -7.33
N SER A 78 11.88 -7.91 -7.97
CA SER A 78 12.96 -7.99 -8.96
C SER A 78 14.29 -8.41 -8.37
N LYS A 79 14.50 -8.21 -7.06
CA LYS A 79 15.68 -8.66 -6.34
C LYS A 79 15.67 -10.16 -6.05
N LEU A 80 14.52 -10.82 -6.18
CA LEU A 80 14.31 -12.22 -5.87
C LEU A 80 14.26 -13.05 -7.18
N THR A 81 15.03 -14.13 -7.23
CA THR A 81 15.11 -14.98 -8.44
C THR A 81 13.95 -15.97 -8.57
N LYS A 82 13.30 -16.30 -7.46
CA LYS A 82 12.25 -17.32 -7.36
C LYS A 82 10.87 -16.83 -7.80
N TYR A 83 10.66 -15.51 -7.83
CA TYR A 83 9.33 -14.92 -8.00
C TYR A 83 9.21 -14.14 -9.30
N PRO A 84 7.98 -13.97 -9.84
CA PRO A 84 7.73 -13.04 -10.93
C PRO A 84 8.20 -11.63 -10.58
N LYS A 85 8.70 -10.90 -11.56
CA LYS A 85 9.22 -9.54 -11.36
C LYS A 85 8.11 -8.47 -11.27
N SER A 86 6.86 -8.86 -11.39
CA SER A 86 5.72 -7.95 -11.33
C SER A 86 4.54 -8.58 -10.61
N ILE A 87 3.97 -7.83 -9.66
CA ILE A 87 2.75 -8.25 -8.95
C ILE A 87 1.54 -8.35 -9.90
N ALA A 88 1.51 -7.55 -10.96
CA ALA A 88 0.45 -7.57 -11.96
C ALA A 88 0.37 -8.90 -12.73
N GLY A 89 1.43 -9.70 -12.73
CA GLY A 89 1.40 -11.07 -13.26
C GLY A 89 0.74 -12.10 -12.34
N LEU A 90 0.49 -11.73 -11.09
CA LEU A 90 -0.06 -12.61 -10.05
C LEU A 90 -1.51 -12.30 -9.71
N CYS A 91 -1.90 -11.03 -9.75
CA CYS A 91 -3.23 -10.56 -9.38
C CYS A 91 -3.62 -9.32 -10.20
N SER A 92 -4.92 -9.06 -10.28
CA SER A 92 -5.44 -7.83 -10.88
C SER A 92 -5.30 -6.65 -9.91
N ILE A 93 -5.22 -5.44 -10.47
CA ILE A 93 -5.02 -4.21 -9.69
C ILE A 93 -6.04 -3.17 -10.11
N ILE A 94 -6.76 -2.60 -9.14
CA ILE A 94 -7.61 -1.43 -9.34
C ILE A 94 -6.95 -0.23 -8.68
N ASP A 95 -6.70 0.80 -9.49
CA ASP A 95 -6.23 2.10 -8.99
C ASP A 95 -7.40 3.03 -8.75
N THR A 96 -7.75 3.25 -7.49
CA THR A 96 -8.89 4.12 -7.14
C THR A 96 -8.64 5.58 -7.51
N LEU A 97 -7.39 6.03 -7.60
CA LEU A 97 -7.08 7.37 -8.10
C LEU A 97 -7.41 7.50 -9.57
N ALA A 98 -7.08 6.51 -10.41
CA ALA A 98 -7.44 6.50 -11.83
C ALA A 98 -8.96 6.50 -12.02
N VAL A 99 -9.68 5.67 -11.24
CA VAL A 99 -11.15 5.65 -11.25
C VAL A 99 -11.72 7.01 -10.86
N ALA A 100 -11.18 7.63 -9.80
CA ALA A 100 -11.64 8.94 -9.33
C ALA A 100 -11.39 10.04 -10.38
N ARG A 101 -10.25 10.03 -11.06
CA ARG A 101 -9.95 10.99 -12.13
C ARG A 101 -10.90 10.88 -13.31
N ASN A 102 -11.33 9.66 -13.63
CA ASN A 102 -12.33 9.44 -14.68
C ASN A 102 -13.71 9.93 -14.28
N LYS A 103 -14.11 9.75 -13.02
CA LYS A 103 -15.41 10.19 -12.50
C LYS A 103 -15.47 11.70 -12.21
N HIS A 104 -14.37 12.29 -11.80
CA HIS A 104 -14.26 13.67 -11.33
C HIS A 104 -13.09 14.40 -12.01
N PRO A 105 -13.11 14.54 -13.34
CA PRO A 105 -12.01 15.19 -14.06
C PRO A 105 -11.85 16.65 -13.63
N GLY A 106 -10.59 17.09 -13.51
CA GLY A 106 -10.26 18.47 -13.11
C GLY A 106 -10.48 18.78 -11.63
N GLN A 107 -10.87 17.81 -10.80
CA GLN A 107 -11.04 17.95 -9.36
C GLN A 107 -9.89 17.31 -8.60
N ARG A 108 -9.76 17.66 -7.31
CA ARG A 108 -8.81 16.98 -6.41
C ARG A 108 -9.33 15.58 -6.12
N ASN A 109 -8.47 14.57 -6.30
CA ASN A 109 -8.80 13.16 -6.13
C ASN A 109 -7.84 12.44 -5.18
N ASN A 110 -7.12 13.16 -4.31
CA ASN A 110 -6.39 12.52 -3.22
C ASN A 110 -7.39 11.86 -2.24
N LEU A 111 -6.90 10.99 -1.38
CA LEU A 111 -7.76 10.22 -0.50
C LEU A 111 -8.59 11.10 0.43
N ASP A 112 -8.02 12.20 0.96
CA ASP A 112 -8.74 13.15 1.81
C ASP A 112 -9.88 13.86 1.05
N ALA A 113 -9.65 14.27 -0.19
CA ALA A 113 -10.68 14.89 -1.03
C ALA A 113 -11.82 13.91 -1.34
N LEU A 114 -11.52 12.64 -1.57
CA LEU A 114 -12.52 11.59 -1.80
C LEU A 114 -13.32 11.31 -0.53
N CYS A 115 -12.69 11.25 0.64
CA CYS A 115 -13.38 11.10 1.92
C CYS A 115 -14.39 12.21 2.14
N LYS A 116 -14.01 13.46 1.87
CA LYS A 116 -14.89 14.62 1.99
C LYS A 116 -16.06 14.54 0.99
N ARG A 117 -15.80 14.15 -0.26
CA ARG A 117 -16.80 14.07 -1.33
C ARG A 117 -17.82 12.97 -1.09
N TYR A 118 -17.39 11.81 -0.59
CA TYR A 118 -18.23 10.64 -0.34
C TYR A 118 -18.67 10.52 1.12
N THR A 119 -18.42 11.52 1.94
CA THR A 119 -18.79 11.57 3.36
C THR A 119 -18.22 10.38 4.17
N VAL A 120 -17.00 10.00 3.89
CA VAL A 120 -16.28 8.96 4.63
C VAL A 120 -15.50 9.61 5.77
N ASP A 121 -15.61 9.05 6.98
CA ASP A 121 -14.89 9.55 8.15
C ASP A 121 -13.39 9.25 8.02
N ASN A 122 -12.57 10.30 8.04
CA ASN A 122 -11.11 10.23 8.06
C ASN A 122 -10.51 11.01 9.24
N SER A 123 -11.30 11.27 10.29
CA SER A 123 -10.90 12.13 11.42
C SER A 123 -9.67 11.61 12.17
N GLN A 124 -9.39 10.32 12.12
CA GLN A 124 -8.23 9.70 12.77
C GLN A 124 -7.00 9.59 11.85
N ARG A 125 -7.08 10.12 10.63
CA ARG A 125 -6.00 10.08 9.65
C ARG A 125 -5.06 11.28 9.80
N ASP A 126 -4.47 11.43 10.99
CA ASP A 126 -3.48 12.50 11.25
C ASP A 126 -2.18 12.27 10.47
N LEU A 127 -1.75 11.01 10.37
CA LEU A 127 -0.66 10.56 9.53
C LEU A 127 -1.20 9.64 8.45
N HIS A 128 -0.58 9.62 7.25
CA HIS A 128 -0.96 8.74 6.15
C HIS A 128 -0.54 7.29 6.45
N GLY A 129 -1.21 6.66 7.42
CA GLY A 129 -0.98 5.28 7.84
C GLY A 129 -1.66 4.29 6.90
N ALA A 130 -0.97 3.20 6.55
CA ALA A 130 -1.49 2.20 5.64
C ALA A 130 -2.77 1.54 6.15
N LEU A 131 -2.88 1.32 7.46
CA LEU A 131 -4.08 0.71 8.06
C LEU A 131 -5.32 1.58 7.85
N LEU A 132 -5.22 2.86 8.18
CA LEU A 132 -6.33 3.80 8.01
C LEU A 132 -6.69 4.01 6.54
N ASP A 133 -5.71 4.08 5.66
CA ASP A 133 -5.94 4.22 4.23
C ASP A 133 -6.68 3.00 3.65
N ALA A 134 -6.34 1.80 4.09
CA ALA A 134 -7.03 0.58 3.68
C ALA A 134 -8.48 0.53 4.22
N GLU A 135 -8.73 0.97 5.44
CA GLU A 135 -10.08 1.03 6.03
C GLU A 135 -10.99 2.03 5.29
N ILE A 136 -10.42 3.11 4.75
CA ILE A 136 -11.15 4.13 3.98
C ILE A 136 -11.53 3.61 2.60
N LEU A 137 -10.69 2.81 1.96
CA LEU A 137 -10.92 2.26 0.63
C LEU A 137 -12.02 1.20 0.64
#